data_53218a9c8d18649e43318ff63d27582e
#
_entry.id   53218a9c8d18649e43318ff63d27582e
#
_cell.length_a   1.000
_cell.length_b   1.000
_cell.length_c   1.000
_cell.angle_alpha   90.00
_cell.angle_beta   90.00
_cell.angle_gamma   90.00
#
_symmetry.space_group_name_H-M   'P 1'
#
loop_
_entity.id
_entity.type
_entity.pdbx_description
1 polymer ?
#
loop_
_entity_poly.entity_id
_entity_poly.type
_entity_poly.pdbx_seq_one_letter_code
_entity_poly.pdbx_strand_id
1 'polypeptide(L)'
;MLSVDFERLMFELKEGAIKHVGPSDRTATVKLYDVEGVEVREFGDKRVKLAFTDEDGNEVEVALFPEDARAVGRGLESLEAESDIFE
;
A
#
# COMPACT_ATOMS: atom_id res chain seq x y z
N MET A 1 -0.77 -1.40 -14.25
CA MET A 1 0.51 -2.14 -14.16
C MET A 1 0.93 -2.33 -12.71
N LEU A 2 1.33 -3.54 -12.36
CA LEU A 2 1.73 -3.90 -11.00
C LEU A 2 3.12 -4.53 -11.02
N SER A 3 4.01 -4.04 -10.17
CA SER A 3 5.34 -4.61 -9.98
C SER A 3 5.54 -4.83 -8.48
N VAL A 4 6.04 -6.01 -8.08
CA VAL A 4 6.17 -6.38 -6.67
C VAL A 4 7.52 -7.04 -6.39
N ASP A 5 8.24 -6.53 -5.39
CA ASP A 5 9.43 -7.15 -4.82
C ASP A 5 9.22 -7.29 -3.31
N PHE A 6 9.79 -8.30 -2.68
CA PHE A 6 9.49 -8.63 -1.29
C PHE A 6 10.71 -8.71 -0.37
N GLU A 7 10.60 -8.11 0.82
CA GLU A 7 11.52 -8.31 1.94
C GLU A 7 10.82 -7.87 3.23
N ARG A 8 10.87 -8.67 4.29
CA ARG A 8 10.32 -8.36 5.62
C ARG A 8 8.85 -7.98 5.69
N LEU A 9 7.98 -8.83 5.18
CA LEU A 9 6.56 -8.55 5.31
C LEU A 9 5.73 -9.82 5.33
N MET A 10 4.50 -9.66 5.75
CA MET A 10 3.44 -10.65 5.61
C MET A 10 2.55 -10.19 4.48
N PHE A 11 2.26 -11.06 3.52
CA PHE A 11 1.39 -10.70 2.42
C PHE A 11 0.61 -11.89 1.89
N GLU A 12 -0.44 -11.58 1.17
CA GLU A 12 -1.25 -12.57 0.46
C GLU A 12 -1.61 -12.01 -0.91
N LEU A 13 -1.38 -12.81 -1.95
CA LEU A 13 -1.84 -12.50 -3.29
C LEU A 13 -3.02 -13.41 -3.61
N LYS A 14 -4.18 -12.81 -3.87
CA LYS A 14 -5.40 -13.53 -4.20
C LYS A 14 -5.57 -13.60 -5.71
N GLU A 15 -6.10 -14.72 -6.19
CA GLU A 15 -6.32 -14.95 -7.61
C GLU A 15 -5.04 -14.91 -8.45
N GLY A 16 -3.90 -14.92 -7.79
CA GLY A 16 -2.62 -14.92 -8.45
C GLY A 16 -1.94 -16.27 -8.33
N ALA A 17 -0.76 -16.36 -8.88
CA ALA A 17 0.04 -17.56 -8.86
C ALA A 17 0.70 -17.82 -7.51
N ILE A 18 0.82 -16.83 -6.67
CA ILE A 18 1.59 -16.91 -5.43
C ILE A 18 0.75 -16.46 -4.25
N LYS A 19 0.76 -17.26 -3.20
CA LYS A 19 0.21 -16.89 -1.92
C LYS A 19 1.28 -17.14 -0.85
N HIS A 20 1.58 -16.13 -0.07
CA HIS A 20 2.49 -16.22 1.05
C HIS A 20 1.84 -15.58 2.27
N VAL A 21 1.70 -16.34 3.33
CA VAL A 21 1.11 -15.86 4.58
C VAL A 21 2.09 -16.15 5.69
N GLY A 22 2.54 -15.11 6.36
CA GLY A 22 3.48 -15.24 7.46
C GLY A 22 4.60 -14.22 7.37
N PRO A 23 5.40 -14.10 8.43
CA PRO A 23 6.51 -13.16 8.43
C PRO A 23 7.59 -13.57 7.42
N SER A 24 8.20 -12.57 6.83
CA SER A 24 9.27 -12.77 5.85
C SER A 24 10.36 -11.72 6.10
N ASP A 25 11.60 -12.08 5.81
CA ASP A 25 12.72 -11.14 5.86
C ASP A 25 12.95 -10.47 4.51
N ARG A 26 11.89 -10.31 3.72
CA ARG A 26 11.98 -9.74 2.39
C ARG A 26 11.32 -8.38 2.31
N THR A 27 11.84 -7.54 1.45
CA THR A 27 11.23 -6.24 1.15
C THR A 27 10.16 -6.46 0.08
N ALA A 28 9.04 -5.75 0.18
CA ALA A 28 8.07 -5.72 -0.91
C ALA A 28 8.07 -4.32 -1.50
N THR A 29 8.21 -4.24 -2.81
CA THR A 29 8.04 -3.00 -3.54
C THR A 29 6.86 -3.17 -4.47
N VAL A 30 5.87 -2.30 -4.35
CA VAL A 30 4.68 -2.31 -5.21
C VAL A 30 4.62 -0.98 -5.93
N LYS A 31 4.48 -1.03 -7.26
CA LYS A 31 4.33 0.16 -8.09
C LYS A 31 3.05 0.02 -8.89
N LEU A 32 2.15 0.97 -8.71
CA LEU A 32 0.87 1.00 -9.36
C LEU A 32 0.79 2.31 -10.12
N TYR A 33 0.80 2.25 -11.46
CA TYR A 33 0.97 3.45 -12.28
C TYR A 33 -0.32 4.12 -12.69
N ASP A 34 -1.35 3.35 -12.98
CA ASP A 34 -2.60 3.90 -13.52
C ASP A 34 -3.71 3.75 -12.48
N VAL A 35 -3.50 4.34 -11.30
CA VAL A 35 -4.44 4.25 -10.19
C VAL A 35 -5.71 5.02 -10.53
N GLU A 36 -6.86 4.35 -10.46
CA GLU A 36 -8.15 4.97 -10.68
C GLU A 36 -8.96 5.11 -9.40
N GLY A 37 -8.64 4.35 -8.35
CA GLY A 37 -9.33 4.44 -7.07
C GLY A 37 -8.40 4.38 -5.88
N VAL A 38 -8.66 5.24 -4.90
CA VAL A 38 -7.95 5.24 -3.62
C VAL A 38 -9.00 5.26 -2.51
N GLU A 39 -8.87 4.36 -1.55
CA GLU A 39 -9.79 4.28 -0.43
C GLU A 39 -9.01 4.16 0.87
N VAL A 40 -9.45 4.89 1.88
CA VAL A 40 -8.89 4.84 3.24
C VAL A 40 -10.04 4.51 4.18
N ARG A 41 -9.92 3.43 4.93
CA ARG A 41 -11.01 3.00 5.81
C ARG A 41 -10.51 2.27 7.05
N GLU A 42 -11.42 2.03 7.98
CA GLU A 42 -11.14 1.19 9.14
C GLU A 42 -10.98 -0.27 8.70
N PHE A 43 -10.06 -0.96 9.36
CA PHE A 43 -9.87 -2.39 9.15
C PHE A 43 -9.86 -3.09 10.51
N GLY A 44 -10.93 -3.79 10.82
CA GLY A 44 -11.13 -4.32 12.15
C GLY A 44 -11.33 -3.17 13.14
N ASP A 45 -10.87 -3.34 14.37
CA ASP A 45 -11.05 -2.36 15.43
C ASP A 45 -9.77 -1.58 15.79
N LYS A 46 -8.64 -1.91 15.16
CA LYS A 46 -7.35 -1.34 15.56
C LYS A 46 -6.44 -0.93 14.40
N ARG A 47 -6.90 -1.05 13.18
CA ARG A 47 -6.06 -0.79 12.01
C ARG A 47 -6.74 0.10 10.98
N VAL A 48 -5.90 0.67 10.13
CA VAL A 48 -6.34 1.48 9.00
C VAL A 48 -5.94 0.72 7.73
N LYS A 49 -6.83 0.68 6.77
CA LYS A 49 -6.57 0.06 5.47
C LYS A 49 -6.49 1.12 4.40
N LEU A 50 -5.43 1.08 3.63
CA LEU A 50 -5.28 1.86 2.40
C LEU A 50 -5.48 0.91 1.23
N ALA A 51 -6.38 1.23 0.33
CA ALA A 51 -6.68 0.40 -0.83
C ALA A 51 -6.54 1.20 -2.11
N PHE A 52 -5.89 0.61 -3.09
CA PHE A 52 -5.61 1.24 -4.38
C PHE A 52 -6.03 0.29 -5.49
N THR A 53 -6.73 0.81 -6.48
CA THR A 53 -7.18 0.02 -7.64
C THR A 53 -6.69 0.70 -8.91
N ASP A 54 -6.14 -0.05 -9.84
CA ASP A 54 -5.70 0.50 -11.12
C ASP A 54 -6.72 0.24 -12.24
N GLU A 55 -6.43 0.74 -13.43
CA GLU A 55 -7.31 0.60 -14.59
C GLU A 55 -7.51 -0.86 -15.04
N ASP A 56 -6.56 -1.72 -14.73
CA ASP A 56 -6.58 -3.14 -15.13
C ASP A 56 -7.29 -4.03 -14.10
N GLY A 57 -7.80 -3.45 -13.03
CA GLY A 57 -8.46 -4.19 -11.96
C GLY A 57 -7.53 -4.78 -10.93
N ASN A 58 -6.25 -4.41 -10.94
CA ASN A 58 -5.33 -4.80 -9.88
C ASN A 58 -5.64 -4.00 -8.63
N GLU A 59 -5.66 -4.67 -7.49
CA GLU A 59 -5.92 -4.02 -6.22
C GLU A 59 -4.78 -4.30 -5.25
N VAL A 60 -4.33 -3.25 -4.58
CA VAL A 60 -3.31 -3.34 -3.53
C VAL A 60 -3.93 -2.81 -2.25
N GLU A 61 -3.83 -3.58 -1.19
CA GLU A 61 -4.31 -3.18 0.13
C GLU A 61 -3.16 -3.22 1.13
N VAL A 62 -3.04 -2.18 1.94
CA VAL A 62 -2.04 -2.12 3.01
C VAL A 62 -2.75 -1.85 4.31
N ALA A 63 -2.56 -2.72 5.30
CA ALA A 63 -3.12 -2.54 6.63
C ALA A 63 -2.03 -2.01 7.55
N LEU A 64 -2.31 -0.92 8.23
CA LEU A 64 -1.36 -0.22 9.09
C LEU A 64 -1.96 0.02 10.47
N PHE A 65 -1.10 0.10 11.49
CA PHE A 65 -1.54 0.65 12.76
C PHE A 65 -1.77 2.16 12.61
N PRO A 66 -2.63 2.76 13.44
CA PRO A 66 -2.95 4.18 13.32
C PRO A 66 -1.74 5.11 13.32
N GLU A 67 -0.72 4.83 14.14
CA GLU A 67 0.46 5.67 14.17
C GLU A 67 1.27 5.61 12.87
N ASP A 68 1.30 4.46 12.22
CA ASP A 68 1.97 4.31 10.93
C ASP A 68 1.18 5.03 9.82
N ALA A 69 -0.14 4.97 9.89
CA ALA A 69 -0.99 5.73 8.96
C ALA A 69 -0.78 7.23 9.12
N ARG A 70 -0.64 7.71 10.36
CA ARG A 70 -0.34 9.12 10.62
C ARG A 70 1.04 9.51 10.07
N ALA A 71 2.01 8.60 10.18
CA ALA A 71 3.34 8.83 9.63
C ALA A 71 3.30 9.00 8.11
N VAL A 72 2.48 8.19 7.42
CA VAL A 72 2.25 8.35 5.98
C VAL A 72 1.67 9.74 5.69
N GLY A 73 0.66 10.15 6.43
CA GLY A 73 0.03 11.47 6.27
C GLY A 73 1.03 12.60 6.45
N ARG A 74 1.84 12.54 7.50
CA ARG A 74 2.88 13.55 7.74
C ARG A 74 3.92 13.59 6.64
N GLY A 75 4.32 12.42 6.16
CA GLY A 75 5.28 12.32 5.06
C GLY A 75 4.75 12.95 3.78
N LEU A 76 3.48 12.71 3.47
CA LEU A 76 2.83 13.31 2.30
C LEU A 76 2.75 14.82 2.42
N GLU A 77 2.36 15.35 3.57
CA GLU A 77 2.31 16.80 3.80
C GLU A 77 3.68 17.45 3.64
N SER A 78 4.72 16.83 4.20
CA SER A 78 6.08 17.33 4.10
C SER A 78 6.55 17.35 2.65
N LEU A 79 6.29 16.28 1.91
CA LEU A 79 6.68 16.18 0.50
C LEU A 79 5.95 17.22 -0.35
N GLU A 80 4.66 17.44 -0.08
CA GLU A 80 3.87 18.44 -0.80
C GLU A 80 4.44 19.85 -0.61
N ALA A 81 4.92 20.15 0.60
CA ALA A 81 5.49 21.45 0.92
C ALA A 81 6.87 21.68 0.31
N GLU A 82 7.65 20.62 0.10
CA GLU A 82 9.05 20.72 -0.27
C GLU A 82 9.38 20.29 -1.72
N SER A 83 8.46 19.63 -2.39
CA SER A 83 8.69 19.03 -3.70
C SER A 83 7.74 19.59 -4.74
N ASP A 84 8.23 19.73 -5.97
CA ASP A 84 7.42 20.16 -7.10
C ASP A 84 6.62 19.03 -7.74
N ILE A 85 6.74 17.81 -7.22
CA ILE A 85 6.09 16.63 -7.81
C ILE A 85 4.57 16.70 -7.78
N PHE A 86 3.99 17.49 -6.87
CA PHE A 86 2.55 17.65 -6.74
C PHE A 86 1.98 18.84 -7.55
N GLU A 87 2.77 19.48 -8.32
CA GLU A 87 2.34 20.61 -9.17
C GLU A 87 1.67 20.16 -10.46
#